data_688c4b81cb14d7447ffa923539d4850f
#
_entry.id   688c4b81cb14d7447ffa923539d4850f
#
_cell.length_a   1.000
_cell.length_b   1.000
_cell.length_c   1.000
_cell.angle_alpha   90.00
_cell.angle_beta   90.00
_cell.angle_gamma   90.00
#
_symmetry.space_group_name_H-M   'P 1'
#
loop_
_entity.id
_entity.type
_entity.pdbx_description
1 polymer ?
#
loop_
_entity_poly.entity_id
_entity_poly.type
_entity_poly.pdbx_seq_one_letter_code
_entity_poly.pdbx_strand_id
1 'polypeptide(L)'
;MTLVITPARPEVFPAAARLLADTMAGFGVAVLGAGDEALELRALAQWFTEKGNRFSYQFAHIARLEGEVAGLLLCFPGREAERLSLACRHSILNLYGVRNLAKLIWRGMVIGNNREAKKDEFLVAHIAVFEQFRRKGIATALLEKAAVLAEVERFSRVALEVEIGNTAAIECYQRFGFITQFTTDFGRHAGILQCPGYHKMLLHL
;
A
#
# COMPACT_ATOMS: atom_id res chain seq x y z
N MET A 1 -26.81 6.89 -3.29
CA MET A 1 -25.61 6.05 -2.97
C MET A 1 -24.84 6.73 -1.85
N THR A 2 -24.79 6.11 -0.68
CA THR A 2 -24.12 6.70 0.49
C THR A 2 -22.71 6.11 0.61
N LEU A 3 -21.70 6.93 0.33
CA LEU A 3 -20.27 6.61 0.54
C LEU A 3 -19.82 7.23 1.86
N VAL A 4 -19.24 6.40 2.73
CA VAL A 4 -18.68 6.84 4.03
C VAL A 4 -17.25 6.34 4.17
N ILE A 5 -16.33 7.24 4.55
CA ILE A 5 -14.93 6.90 4.81
C ILE A 5 -14.64 7.12 6.29
N THR A 6 -14.24 6.05 6.98
CA THR A 6 -13.95 6.09 8.43
C THR A 6 -12.59 5.49 8.73
N PRO A 7 -11.94 5.87 9.86
CA PRO A 7 -10.77 5.14 10.36
C PRO A 7 -11.08 3.65 10.47
N ALA A 8 -10.09 2.83 10.10
CA ALA A 8 -10.25 1.38 10.16
C ALA A 8 -10.25 0.88 11.61
N ARG A 9 -10.85 -0.29 11.78
CA ARG A 9 -10.80 -1.08 13.02
C ARG A 9 -10.19 -2.46 12.71
N PRO A 10 -9.57 -3.14 13.68
CA PRO A 10 -8.92 -4.43 13.42
C PRO A 10 -9.89 -5.50 12.88
N GLU A 11 -11.19 -5.43 13.22
CA GLU A 11 -12.19 -6.44 12.82
C GLU A 11 -12.43 -6.51 11.31
N VAL A 12 -12.04 -5.47 10.54
CA VAL A 12 -12.19 -5.48 9.08
C VAL A 12 -11.03 -6.19 8.37
N PHE A 13 -10.13 -6.85 9.12
CA PHE A 13 -8.92 -7.48 8.59
C PHE A 13 -9.16 -8.41 7.38
N PRO A 14 -10.25 -9.20 7.30
CA PRO A 14 -10.41 -10.08 6.15
C PRO A 14 -10.55 -9.33 4.80
N ALA A 15 -11.29 -8.23 4.81
CA ALA A 15 -11.44 -7.37 3.63
C ALA A 15 -10.18 -6.53 3.39
N ALA A 16 -9.58 -5.99 4.46
CA ALA A 16 -8.40 -5.16 4.38
C ALA A 16 -7.18 -5.93 3.83
N ALA A 17 -6.94 -7.16 4.28
CA ALA A 17 -5.85 -7.99 3.78
C ALA A 17 -5.96 -8.25 2.27
N ARG A 18 -7.17 -8.53 1.77
CA ARG A 18 -7.41 -8.69 0.32
C ARG A 18 -7.16 -7.40 -0.45
N LEU A 19 -7.68 -6.27 0.03
CA LEU A 19 -7.45 -4.96 -0.60
C LEU A 19 -5.96 -4.59 -0.60
N LEU A 20 -5.22 -4.90 0.46
CA LEU A 20 -3.77 -4.69 0.53
C LEU A 20 -3.03 -5.59 -0.47
N ALA A 21 -3.38 -6.88 -0.56
CA ALA A 21 -2.82 -7.80 -1.55
C ALA A 21 -3.08 -7.31 -2.98
N ASP A 22 -4.31 -6.86 -3.28
CA ASP A 22 -4.68 -6.31 -4.59
C ASP A 22 -3.81 -5.11 -5.00
N THR A 23 -3.33 -4.29 -4.04
CA THR A 23 -2.45 -3.16 -4.35
C THR A 23 -1.04 -3.58 -4.77
N MET A 24 -0.61 -4.74 -4.30
CA MET A 24 0.76 -5.23 -4.53
C MET A 24 0.84 -6.27 -5.63
N ALA A 25 -0.31 -6.86 -6.01
CA ALA A 25 -0.41 -7.89 -7.06
C ALA A 25 0.68 -8.97 -6.93
N GLY A 26 1.33 -9.34 -8.01
CA GLY A 26 2.40 -10.34 -8.01
C GLY A 26 3.60 -9.99 -7.12
N PHE A 27 3.91 -8.69 -6.98
CA PHE A 27 4.98 -8.22 -6.10
C PHE A 27 4.76 -8.63 -4.63
N GLY A 28 3.54 -8.50 -4.12
CA GLY A 28 3.19 -8.91 -2.77
C GLY A 28 3.39 -10.41 -2.55
N VAL A 29 2.89 -11.23 -3.47
CA VAL A 29 3.11 -12.69 -3.46
C VAL A 29 4.60 -13.00 -3.48
N ALA A 30 5.36 -12.34 -4.37
CA ALA A 30 6.79 -12.56 -4.46
C ALA A 30 7.52 -12.16 -3.18
N VAL A 31 7.29 -10.97 -2.65
CA VAL A 31 8.07 -10.39 -1.55
C VAL A 31 7.52 -10.78 -0.18
N LEU A 32 6.23 -10.60 0.07
CA LEU A 32 5.63 -10.92 1.36
C LEU A 32 5.21 -12.38 1.47
N GLY A 33 4.68 -12.96 0.39
CA GLY A 33 4.25 -14.34 0.36
C GLY A 33 5.38 -15.37 0.20
N ALA A 34 6.62 -14.94 -0.05
CA ALA A 34 7.72 -15.83 -0.42
C ALA A 34 7.39 -16.76 -1.62
N GLY A 35 6.41 -16.34 -2.44
CA GLY A 35 5.85 -17.08 -3.58
C GLY A 35 4.57 -17.86 -3.25
N ASP A 36 3.96 -17.65 -2.09
CA ASP A 36 2.72 -18.27 -1.62
C ASP A 36 1.69 -17.18 -1.26
N GLU A 37 0.59 -17.11 -2.01
CA GLU A 37 -0.50 -16.15 -1.83
C GLU A 37 -1.19 -16.30 -0.46
N ALA A 38 -1.36 -17.54 0.02
CA ALA A 38 -1.98 -17.79 1.32
C ALA A 38 -1.10 -17.27 2.47
N LEU A 39 0.22 -17.33 2.29
CA LEU A 39 1.17 -16.78 3.25
C LEU A 39 1.15 -15.24 3.24
N GLU A 40 1.08 -14.61 2.06
CA GLU A 40 0.90 -13.17 1.92
C GLU A 40 -0.36 -12.69 2.65
N LEU A 41 -1.51 -13.29 2.35
CA LEU A 41 -2.78 -12.90 2.97
C LEU A 41 -2.76 -13.07 4.50
N ARG A 42 -2.14 -14.15 5.01
CA ARG A 42 -1.97 -14.34 6.46
C ARG A 42 -1.09 -13.26 7.08
N ALA A 43 0.03 -12.92 6.43
CA ALA A 43 0.92 -11.89 6.92
C ALA A 43 0.23 -10.52 6.96
N LEU A 44 -0.46 -10.15 5.89
CA LEU A 44 -1.20 -8.90 5.81
C LEU A 44 -2.34 -8.84 6.83
N ALA A 45 -3.09 -9.93 7.03
CA ALA A 45 -4.15 -10.01 8.01
C ALA A 45 -3.61 -9.83 9.44
N GLN A 46 -2.49 -10.48 9.76
CA GLN A 46 -1.86 -10.35 11.08
C GLN A 46 -1.33 -8.92 11.28
N TRP A 47 -0.54 -8.39 10.36
CA TRP A 47 0.02 -7.04 10.47
C TRP A 47 -1.07 -5.96 10.50
N PHE A 48 -2.18 -6.17 9.79
CA PHE A 48 -3.29 -5.23 9.84
C PHE A 48 -3.87 -5.10 11.25
N THR A 49 -3.99 -6.19 11.98
CA THR A 49 -4.53 -6.19 13.35
C THR A 49 -3.53 -5.74 14.42
N GLU A 50 -2.23 -5.80 14.12
CA GLU A 50 -1.16 -5.34 14.99
C GLU A 50 -0.96 -3.84 14.91
N LYS A 51 -0.54 -3.20 16.03
CA LYS A 51 -0.25 -1.76 16.08
C LYS A 51 1.19 -1.45 15.70
N GLY A 52 1.41 -0.24 15.17
CA GLY A 52 2.74 0.35 15.02
C GLY A 52 3.57 -0.17 13.86
N ASN A 53 3.00 -0.94 12.93
CA ASN A 53 3.63 -1.38 11.70
C ASN A 53 2.99 -0.73 10.46
N ARG A 54 3.64 -0.84 9.30
CA ARG A 54 3.21 -0.15 8.07
C ARG A 54 1.87 -0.61 7.49
N PHE A 55 1.39 -1.79 7.83
CA PHE A 55 0.10 -2.35 7.37
C PHE A 55 -1.00 -2.19 8.42
N SER A 56 -0.71 -1.59 9.57
CA SER A 56 -1.61 -1.48 10.70
C SER A 56 -2.90 -0.72 10.37
N TYR A 57 -4.02 -1.22 10.91
CA TYR A 57 -5.31 -0.52 10.88
C TYR A 57 -5.25 0.93 11.40
N GLN A 58 -4.25 1.26 12.24
CA GLN A 58 -4.08 2.60 12.79
C GLN A 58 -3.86 3.68 11.72
N PHE A 59 -3.29 3.30 10.58
CA PHE A 59 -3.00 4.18 9.45
C PHE A 59 -3.96 3.99 8.29
N ALA A 60 -4.98 3.15 8.48
CA ALA A 60 -5.93 2.79 7.44
C ALA A 60 -7.28 3.49 7.61
N HIS A 61 -7.92 3.80 6.48
CA HIS A 61 -9.29 4.26 6.38
C HIS A 61 -10.06 3.33 5.45
N ILE A 62 -11.30 3.01 5.82
CA ILE A 62 -12.18 2.13 5.05
C ILE A 62 -13.27 2.94 4.41
N ALA A 63 -13.40 2.82 3.09
CA ALA A 63 -14.53 3.30 2.34
C ALA A 63 -15.64 2.24 2.36
N ARG A 64 -16.84 2.64 2.80
CA ARG A 64 -18.04 1.82 2.75
C ARG A 64 -19.05 2.45 1.79
N LEU A 65 -19.57 1.63 0.90
CA LEU A 65 -20.67 2.01 0.00
C LEU A 65 -21.90 1.22 0.41
N GLU A 66 -22.99 1.90 0.75
CA GLU A 66 -24.22 1.28 1.26
C GLU A 66 -23.97 0.30 2.43
N GLY A 67 -22.98 0.61 3.28
CA GLY A 67 -22.59 -0.20 4.43
C GLY A 67 -21.57 -1.29 4.15
N GLU A 68 -21.36 -1.69 2.89
CA GLU A 68 -20.38 -2.70 2.50
C GLU A 68 -18.96 -2.13 2.37
N VAL A 69 -17.94 -2.89 2.75
CA VAL A 69 -16.53 -2.50 2.55
C VAL A 69 -16.24 -2.47 1.06
N ALA A 70 -15.95 -1.29 0.54
CA ALA A 70 -15.74 -1.05 -0.88
C ALA A 70 -14.28 -0.75 -1.22
N GLY A 71 -13.52 -0.15 -0.30
CA GLY A 71 -12.13 0.21 -0.54
C GLY A 71 -11.36 0.52 0.75
N LEU A 72 -10.06 0.68 0.58
CA LEU A 72 -9.10 0.97 1.64
C LEU A 72 -8.13 2.05 1.18
N LEU A 73 -7.81 2.97 2.08
CA LEU A 73 -6.67 3.88 2.03
C LEU A 73 -5.79 3.59 3.23
N LEU A 74 -4.49 3.40 3.01
CA LEU A 74 -3.49 3.32 4.05
C LEU A 74 -2.41 4.37 3.78
N CYS A 75 -2.26 5.33 4.71
CA CYS A 75 -1.40 6.48 4.52
C CYS A 75 -0.79 6.94 5.85
N PHE A 76 0.41 7.51 5.78
CA PHE A 76 1.16 8.02 6.94
C PHE A 76 2.29 8.95 6.50
N PRO A 77 2.85 9.77 7.42
CA PRO A 77 4.03 10.59 7.14
C PRO A 77 5.22 9.77 6.61
N GLY A 78 5.87 10.22 5.55
CA GLY A 78 7.04 9.54 4.97
C GLY A 78 8.21 9.40 5.95
N ARG A 79 8.31 10.32 6.96
CA ARG A 79 9.28 10.21 8.06
C ARG A 79 9.11 8.94 8.91
N GLU A 80 7.90 8.34 8.93
CA GLU A 80 7.57 7.14 9.69
C GLU A 80 7.78 5.85 8.90
N ALA A 81 7.91 5.93 7.57
CA ALA A 81 7.91 4.77 6.67
C ALA A 81 8.96 3.71 7.04
N GLU A 82 10.19 4.13 7.34
CA GLU A 82 11.28 3.24 7.71
C GLU A 82 11.00 2.54 9.06
N ARG A 83 10.62 3.30 10.08
CA ARG A 83 10.28 2.76 11.41
C ARG A 83 9.14 1.76 11.33
N LEU A 84 8.07 2.10 10.61
CA LEU A 84 6.89 1.24 10.45
C LEU A 84 7.21 -0.04 9.67
N SER A 85 8.08 0.05 8.66
CA SER A 85 8.54 -1.13 7.91
C SER A 85 9.40 -2.06 8.76
N LEU A 86 10.28 -1.49 9.59
CA LEU A 86 11.11 -2.27 10.51
C LEU A 86 10.27 -3.00 11.57
N ALA A 87 9.15 -2.42 12.00
CA ALA A 87 8.27 -3.03 12.99
C ALA A 87 7.63 -4.34 12.50
N CYS A 88 7.43 -4.53 11.20
CA CYS A 88 6.95 -5.80 10.65
C CYS A 88 7.90 -6.98 10.95
N ARG A 89 9.18 -6.71 11.24
CA ARG A 89 10.19 -7.75 11.50
C ARG A 89 9.91 -8.57 12.76
N HIS A 90 9.19 -8.01 13.74
CA HIS A 90 8.91 -8.71 14.99
C HIS A 90 8.07 -9.97 14.79
N SER A 91 7.16 -9.97 13.83
CA SER A 91 6.28 -11.11 13.54
C SER A 91 6.85 -12.06 12.48
N ILE A 92 7.94 -11.69 11.78
CA ILE A 92 8.45 -12.42 10.62
C ILE A 92 8.82 -13.87 10.96
N LEU A 93 9.52 -14.12 12.07
CA LEU A 93 9.95 -15.47 12.45
C LEU A 93 8.75 -16.40 12.70
N ASN A 94 7.71 -15.88 13.35
CA ASN A 94 6.51 -16.65 13.66
C ASN A 94 5.67 -16.94 12.41
N LEU A 95 5.64 -15.99 11.45
CA LEU A 95 4.87 -16.12 10.22
C LEU A 95 5.53 -17.02 9.18
N TYR A 96 6.83 -16.89 8.99
CA TYR A 96 7.52 -17.43 7.80
C TYR A 96 8.37 -18.67 8.07
N GLY A 97 8.79 -18.88 9.33
CA GLY A 97 9.79 -19.91 9.63
C GLY A 97 11.14 -19.66 8.94
N VAL A 98 12.13 -20.45 9.30
CA VAL A 98 13.53 -20.23 8.83
C VAL A 98 13.69 -20.34 7.30
N ARG A 99 12.93 -21.27 6.68
CA ARG A 99 13.06 -21.54 5.23
C ARG A 99 12.58 -20.38 4.34
N ASN A 100 11.47 -19.75 4.71
CA ASN A 100 10.92 -18.62 3.96
C ASN A 100 11.63 -17.32 4.31
N LEU A 101 12.19 -17.20 5.51
CA LEU A 101 12.99 -16.06 5.92
C LEU A 101 14.21 -15.83 4.98
N ALA A 102 14.90 -16.89 4.57
CA ALA A 102 16.02 -16.77 3.63
C ALA A 102 15.58 -16.19 2.27
N LYS A 103 14.41 -16.61 1.76
CA LYS A 103 13.84 -16.04 0.52
C LYS A 103 13.49 -14.56 0.67
N LEU A 104 12.88 -14.18 1.81
CA LEU A 104 12.53 -12.79 2.11
C LEU A 104 13.77 -11.89 2.17
N ILE A 105 14.83 -12.32 2.85
CA ILE A 105 16.08 -11.56 2.96
C ILE A 105 16.69 -11.36 1.57
N TRP A 106 16.77 -12.43 0.78
CA TRP A 106 17.35 -12.35 -0.57
C TRP A 106 16.56 -11.40 -1.48
N ARG A 107 15.22 -11.50 -1.49
CA ARG A 107 14.35 -10.60 -2.28
C ARG A 107 14.41 -9.17 -1.79
N GLY A 108 14.49 -8.95 -0.47
CA GLY A 108 14.69 -7.63 0.11
C GLY A 108 16.01 -6.97 -0.34
N MET A 109 17.09 -7.75 -0.50
CA MET A 109 18.35 -7.24 -1.04
C MET A 109 18.23 -6.84 -2.53
N VAL A 110 17.43 -7.57 -3.30
CA VAL A 110 17.18 -7.26 -4.73
C VAL A 110 16.41 -5.95 -4.90
N ILE A 111 15.43 -5.67 -4.03
CA ILE A 111 14.64 -4.42 -4.06
C ILE A 111 15.53 -3.21 -3.74
N GLY A 112 16.57 -3.41 -2.92
CA GLY A 112 17.46 -2.34 -2.52
C GLY A 112 16.83 -1.36 -1.53
N ASN A 113 17.42 -0.15 -1.43
CA ASN A 113 17.03 0.86 -0.47
C ASN A 113 16.16 1.96 -1.11
N ASN A 114 15.15 1.56 -1.88
CA ASN A 114 14.24 2.52 -2.53
C ASN A 114 13.35 3.15 -1.46
N ARG A 115 13.38 4.48 -1.35
CA ARG A 115 12.51 5.22 -0.45
C ARG A 115 11.22 5.58 -1.18
N GLU A 116 10.12 4.95 -0.80
CA GLU A 116 8.77 5.22 -1.32
C GLU A 116 8.38 6.70 -1.15
N ALA A 117 8.79 7.34 -0.05
CA ALA A 117 8.57 8.76 0.20
C ALA A 117 9.74 9.42 0.91
N LYS A 118 9.90 10.73 0.71
CA LYS A 118 10.80 11.57 1.49
C LYS A 118 10.19 11.89 2.85
N LYS A 119 11.01 12.34 3.81
CA LYS A 119 10.54 12.67 5.16
C LYS A 119 9.52 13.80 5.20
N ASP A 120 9.54 14.67 4.22
CA ASP A 120 8.67 15.85 4.04
C ASP A 120 7.49 15.59 3.09
N GLU A 121 7.25 14.33 2.73
CA GLU A 121 6.12 13.88 1.92
C GLU A 121 5.15 13.05 2.77
N PHE A 122 3.85 13.17 2.52
CA PHE A 122 2.83 12.29 3.10
C PHE A 122 2.61 11.10 2.16
N LEU A 123 2.83 9.89 2.64
CA LEU A 123 2.79 8.69 1.82
C LEU A 123 1.40 8.07 1.80
N VAL A 124 0.84 7.92 0.61
CA VAL A 124 -0.24 6.96 0.34
C VAL A 124 0.44 5.62 0.03
N ALA A 125 0.58 4.78 1.05
CA ALA A 125 1.26 3.50 0.92
C ALA A 125 0.41 2.47 0.17
N HIS A 126 -0.90 2.45 0.42
CA HIS A 126 -1.83 1.56 -0.27
C HIS A 126 -3.18 2.25 -0.48
N ILE A 127 -3.74 2.08 -1.68
CA ILE A 127 -5.10 2.50 -2.01
C ILE A 127 -5.72 1.47 -2.95
N ALA A 128 -6.85 0.89 -2.57
CA ALA A 128 -7.54 -0.13 -3.35
C ALA A 128 -9.06 0.03 -3.27
N VAL A 129 -9.73 -0.39 -4.33
CA VAL A 129 -11.18 -0.50 -4.41
C VAL A 129 -11.53 -1.86 -5.01
N PHE A 130 -12.35 -2.65 -4.33
CA PHE A 130 -12.83 -3.92 -4.83
C PHE A 130 -13.46 -3.78 -6.21
N GLU A 131 -13.26 -4.74 -7.09
CA GLU A 131 -13.63 -4.69 -8.50
C GLU A 131 -15.10 -4.31 -8.73
N GLN A 132 -16.01 -4.91 -7.96
CA GLN A 132 -17.46 -4.64 -8.05
C GLN A 132 -17.87 -3.21 -7.65
N PHE A 133 -16.97 -2.47 -7.00
CA PHE A 133 -17.20 -1.09 -6.57
C PHE A 133 -16.39 -0.05 -7.38
N ARG A 134 -15.58 -0.49 -8.36
CA ARG A 134 -14.80 0.42 -9.21
C ARG A 134 -15.70 1.32 -10.07
N ARG A 135 -15.12 2.42 -10.57
CA ARG A 135 -15.78 3.44 -11.42
C ARG A 135 -16.99 4.12 -10.77
N LYS A 136 -17.05 4.15 -9.42
CA LYS A 136 -18.07 4.85 -8.62
C LYS A 136 -17.49 6.03 -7.83
N GLY A 137 -16.31 6.56 -8.23
CA GLY A 137 -15.66 7.71 -7.59
C GLY A 137 -14.95 7.38 -6.25
N ILE A 138 -14.96 6.13 -5.78
CA ILE A 138 -14.43 5.76 -4.46
C ILE A 138 -12.92 6.03 -4.35
N ALA A 139 -12.13 5.71 -5.39
CA ALA A 139 -10.69 5.99 -5.39
C ALA A 139 -10.41 7.49 -5.27
N THR A 140 -11.18 8.33 -5.98
CA THR A 140 -11.08 9.79 -5.88
C THR A 140 -11.39 10.28 -4.47
N ALA A 141 -12.47 9.80 -3.86
CA ALA A 141 -12.83 10.17 -2.49
C ALA A 141 -11.76 9.71 -1.45
N LEU A 142 -11.11 8.56 -1.67
CA LEU A 142 -9.98 8.11 -0.84
C LEU A 142 -8.73 9.00 -1.04
N LEU A 143 -8.46 9.46 -2.24
CA LEU A 143 -7.36 10.42 -2.51
C LEU A 143 -7.64 11.80 -1.91
N GLU A 144 -8.88 12.28 -1.99
CA GLU A 144 -9.33 13.51 -1.30
C GLU A 144 -9.11 13.38 0.21
N LYS A 145 -9.47 12.22 0.78
CA LYS A 145 -9.22 11.94 2.19
C LYS A 145 -7.73 11.97 2.53
N ALA A 146 -6.87 11.41 1.67
CA ALA A 146 -5.42 11.43 1.87
C ALA A 146 -4.86 12.87 1.82
N ALA A 147 -5.35 13.70 0.89
CA ALA A 147 -4.95 15.12 0.79
C ALA A 147 -5.34 15.89 2.06
N VAL A 148 -6.58 15.74 2.54
CA VAL A 148 -7.02 16.38 3.80
C VAL A 148 -6.18 15.92 5.00
N LEU A 149 -5.84 14.63 5.09
CA LEU A 149 -4.98 14.14 6.17
C LEU A 149 -3.57 14.71 6.10
N ALA A 150 -3.01 14.84 4.88
CA ALA A 150 -1.71 15.45 4.66
C ALA A 150 -1.71 16.93 5.10
N GLU A 151 -2.74 17.70 4.74
CA GLU A 151 -2.88 19.11 5.16
C GLU A 151 -2.99 19.26 6.68
N VAL A 152 -3.80 18.41 7.35
CA VAL A 152 -3.92 18.38 8.81
C VAL A 152 -2.57 18.11 9.48
N GLU A 153 -1.76 17.21 8.91
CA GLU A 153 -0.40 16.88 9.35
C GLU A 153 0.66 17.89 8.86
N ARG A 154 0.23 18.98 8.18
CA ARG A 154 1.06 20.07 7.63
C ARG A 154 2.08 19.64 6.60
N PHE A 155 1.71 18.66 5.77
CA PHE A 155 2.45 18.31 4.57
C PHE A 155 1.91 19.10 3.38
N SER A 156 2.80 19.58 2.51
CA SER A 156 2.46 20.25 1.25
C SER A 156 2.52 19.33 0.04
N ARG A 157 2.88 18.05 0.25
CA ARG A 157 3.03 17.07 -0.81
C ARG A 157 2.56 15.69 -0.38
N VAL A 158 1.82 15.03 -1.27
CA VAL A 158 1.41 13.63 -1.14
C VAL A 158 2.16 12.81 -2.17
N ALA A 159 2.80 11.72 -1.74
CA ALA A 159 3.52 10.79 -2.60
C ALA A 159 2.82 9.44 -2.64
N LEU A 160 2.91 8.76 -3.78
CA LEU A 160 2.54 7.35 -3.94
C LEU A 160 3.47 6.67 -4.94
N GLU A 161 3.49 5.34 -4.88
CA GLU A 161 4.10 4.51 -5.94
C GLU A 161 3.02 3.68 -6.62
N VAL A 162 3.14 3.54 -7.95
CA VAL A 162 2.23 2.74 -8.77
C VAL A 162 3.02 1.89 -9.74
N GLU A 163 2.65 0.62 -9.88
CA GLU A 163 3.29 -0.29 -10.83
C GLU A 163 3.20 0.26 -12.26
N ILE A 164 4.30 0.16 -13.02
CA ILE A 164 4.43 0.69 -14.39
C ILE A 164 3.32 0.18 -15.31
N GLY A 165 2.88 -1.07 -15.14
CA GLY A 165 1.81 -1.70 -15.92
C GLY A 165 0.39 -1.33 -15.51
N ASN A 166 0.19 -0.67 -14.38
CA ASN A 166 -1.15 -0.34 -13.87
C ASN A 166 -1.69 0.97 -14.46
N THR A 167 -1.97 0.95 -15.78
CA THR A 167 -2.42 2.13 -16.55
C THR A 167 -3.68 2.75 -15.97
N ALA A 168 -4.63 1.95 -15.51
CA ALA A 168 -5.88 2.44 -14.93
C ALA A 168 -5.67 3.26 -13.64
N ALA A 169 -4.75 2.83 -12.77
CA ALA A 169 -4.40 3.57 -11.57
C ALA A 169 -3.60 4.84 -11.92
N ILE A 170 -2.63 4.74 -12.84
CA ILE A 170 -1.83 5.88 -13.31
C ILE A 170 -2.74 6.98 -13.85
N GLU A 171 -3.68 6.65 -14.74
CA GLU A 171 -4.66 7.61 -15.26
C GLU A 171 -5.55 8.23 -14.18
N CYS A 172 -5.96 7.42 -13.18
CA CYS A 172 -6.73 7.92 -12.05
C CYS A 172 -5.95 8.97 -11.26
N TYR A 173 -4.68 8.69 -10.94
CA TYR A 173 -3.81 9.58 -10.19
C TYR A 173 -3.47 10.84 -10.99
N GLN A 174 -3.20 10.72 -12.30
CA GLN A 174 -2.96 11.88 -13.17
C GLN A 174 -4.17 12.80 -13.25
N ARG A 175 -5.39 12.25 -13.40
CA ARG A 175 -6.63 13.04 -13.37
C ARG A 175 -6.87 13.73 -12.03
N PHE A 176 -6.39 13.16 -10.94
CA PHE A 176 -6.46 13.77 -9.60
C PHE A 176 -5.43 14.90 -9.43
N GLY A 177 -4.38 14.94 -10.24
CA GLY A 177 -3.33 15.97 -10.22
C GLY A 177 -1.94 15.45 -9.82
N PHE A 178 -1.76 14.14 -9.66
CA PHE A 178 -0.44 13.56 -9.43
C PHE A 178 0.43 13.63 -10.69
N ILE A 179 1.72 13.93 -10.50
CA ILE A 179 2.73 14.02 -11.56
C ILE A 179 3.81 12.97 -11.30
N THR A 180 4.18 12.21 -12.34
CA THR A 180 5.30 11.26 -12.24
C THR A 180 6.61 12.02 -12.04
N GLN A 181 7.33 11.70 -10.96
CA GLN A 181 8.63 12.29 -10.62
C GLN A 181 9.79 11.49 -11.21
N PHE A 182 9.75 10.18 -11.01
CA PHE A 182 10.73 9.25 -11.58
C PHE A 182 10.14 7.84 -11.67
N THR A 183 10.86 6.99 -12.40
CA THR A 183 10.51 5.58 -12.61
C THR A 183 11.65 4.72 -12.10
N THR A 184 11.32 3.72 -11.29
CA THR A 184 12.23 2.64 -10.90
C THR A 184 11.90 1.43 -11.73
N ASP A 185 12.81 1.00 -12.60
CA ASP A 185 12.68 -0.23 -13.39
C ASP A 185 13.50 -1.34 -12.73
N PHE A 186 12.88 -2.48 -12.46
CA PHE A 186 13.55 -3.63 -11.87
C PHE A 186 14.35 -4.47 -12.90
N GLY A 187 14.23 -4.18 -14.20
CA GLY A 187 15.00 -4.78 -15.28
C GLY A 187 15.04 -6.30 -15.20
N ARG A 188 16.23 -6.89 -15.13
CA ARG A 188 16.42 -8.35 -15.01
C ARG A 188 15.77 -8.99 -13.77
N HIS A 189 15.44 -8.22 -12.77
CA HIS A 189 14.80 -8.71 -11.53
C HIS A 189 13.29 -8.69 -11.57
N ALA A 190 12.68 -8.11 -12.62
CA ALA A 190 11.22 -7.98 -12.78
C ALA A 190 10.51 -9.34 -12.67
N GLY A 191 11.05 -10.39 -13.29
CA GLY A 191 10.46 -11.74 -13.21
C GLY A 191 10.48 -12.36 -11.80
N ILE A 192 11.56 -12.11 -11.03
CA ILE A 192 11.70 -12.62 -9.66
C ILE A 192 10.77 -11.86 -8.70
N LEU A 193 10.63 -10.56 -8.92
CA LEU A 193 9.77 -9.69 -8.12
C LEU A 193 8.31 -9.69 -8.57
N GLN A 194 8.02 -10.33 -9.72
CA GLN A 194 6.71 -10.31 -10.38
C GLN A 194 6.17 -8.88 -10.56
N CYS A 195 7.06 -7.94 -10.84
CA CYS A 195 6.77 -6.53 -11.00
C CYS A 195 7.81 -5.90 -11.93
N PRO A 196 7.42 -5.14 -12.95
CA PRO A 196 8.38 -4.47 -13.84
C PRO A 196 9.08 -3.29 -13.16
N GLY A 197 8.44 -2.69 -12.17
CA GLY A 197 8.92 -1.50 -11.47
C GLY A 197 7.78 -0.56 -11.13
N TYR A 198 8.11 0.63 -10.63
CA TYR A 198 7.17 1.62 -10.14
C TYR A 198 7.44 3.01 -10.69
N HIS A 199 6.35 3.75 -10.94
CA HIS A 199 6.37 5.20 -11.03
C HIS A 199 6.14 5.78 -9.64
N LYS A 200 7.07 6.61 -9.17
CA LYS A 200 6.79 7.51 -8.04
C LYS A 200 6.04 8.72 -8.57
N MET A 201 4.88 8.98 -8.01
CA MET A 201 4.05 10.13 -8.36
C MET A 201 3.87 11.05 -7.15
N LEU A 202 3.73 12.34 -7.42
CA LEU A 202 3.65 13.39 -6.41
C LEU A 202 2.48 14.33 -6.72
N LEU A 203 1.71 14.65 -5.69
CA LEU A 203 0.69 15.70 -5.71
C LEU A 203 1.18 16.86 -4.84
N HIS A 204 1.07 18.09 -5.33
CA HIS A 204 1.24 19.32 -4.55
C HIS A 204 -0.14 19.79 -4.05
N LEU A 205 -0.24 20.07 -2.74
CA LEU A 205 -1.44 20.56 -2.07
C LEU A 205 -1.48 22.08 -2.08
#